data_025b50a73fc95af2fec6af0f26ee0832
#
_entry.id   025b50a73fc95af2fec6af0f26ee0832
#
_cell.length_a   1.000
_cell.length_b   1.000
_cell.length_c   1.000
_cell.angle_alpha   90.00
_cell.angle_beta   90.00
_cell.angle_gamma   90.00
#
_symmetry.space_group_name_H-M   'P 1'
#
loop_
_entity.id
_entity.type
_entity.pdbx_description
1 polymer ?
#
loop_
_entity_poly.entity_id
_entity_poly.type
_entity_poly.pdbx_seq_one_letter_code
_entity_poly.pdbx_strand_id
1 'polypeptide(L)'
;NLSFETREGVLKHCSKANAEHLEKSEPGGVGRRFLARTQPSLEAQLCNLADAIAYNAHDIDDGVRSGLITVAQLLEVELFAHYHQQALRSHPALANKPRRALYETIRRMLSDQVYDVILTTSERVKKVGACNVDEARLAGPLVAFSDDMKARSGELKKFLFAHLYRHPQVMETTGLAQQIVHELFEVYVRQPAEMSADFAAGTDLRRSVADYIAGMTDRFALREHERLTGRRLL
;
A
#
# COMPACT_ATOMS: atom_id res chain seq x y z
N ASN A 1 11.24 -14.92 16.26
CA ASN A 1 11.26 -16.23 15.64
C ASN A 1 9.98 -16.41 14.82
N LEU A 2 10.04 -16.04 13.52
CA LEU A 2 8.88 -16.07 12.62
C LEU A 2 8.98 -17.29 11.70
N SER A 3 7.83 -17.88 11.34
CA SER A 3 7.78 -18.94 10.32
C SER A 3 8.24 -18.43 8.95
N PHE A 4 8.57 -19.35 8.06
CA PHE A 4 8.95 -19.01 6.68
C PHE A 4 7.84 -18.19 5.98
N GLU A 5 6.59 -18.60 6.09
CA GLU A 5 5.43 -17.97 5.46
C GLU A 5 5.20 -16.55 6.00
N THR A 6 5.38 -16.34 7.32
CA THR A 6 5.27 -15.00 7.92
C THR A 6 6.37 -14.07 7.39
N ARG A 7 7.61 -14.56 7.33
CA ARG A 7 8.75 -13.81 6.79
C ARG A 7 8.57 -13.48 5.31
N GLU A 8 8.05 -14.43 4.53
CA GLU A 8 7.71 -14.27 3.13
C GLU A 8 6.66 -13.16 2.93
N GLY A 9 5.62 -13.17 3.76
CA GLY A 9 4.56 -12.14 3.74
C GLY A 9 5.07 -10.74 4.10
N VAL A 10 5.91 -10.62 5.14
CA VAL A 10 6.56 -9.35 5.52
C VAL A 10 7.43 -8.82 4.38
N LEU A 11 8.14 -9.69 3.68
CA LEU A 11 9.06 -9.36 2.59
C LEU A 11 8.38 -9.29 1.22
N LYS A 12 7.05 -9.22 1.13
CA LYS A 12 6.26 -9.30 -0.12
C LYS A 12 6.75 -8.44 -1.28
N HIS A 13 7.41 -7.32 -0.99
CA HIS A 13 7.99 -6.39 -1.96
C HIS A 13 9.52 -6.43 -2.01
N CYS A 14 10.13 -7.56 -1.63
CA CYS A 14 11.58 -7.74 -1.63
C CYS A 14 12.19 -7.49 -3.00
N SER A 15 13.10 -6.53 -3.09
CA SER A 15 13.88 -6.28 -4.31
C SER A 15 14.87 -7.42 -4.58
N LYS A 16 15.33 -7.53 -5.83
CA LYS A 16 16.35 -8.51 -6.20
C LYS A 16 17.63 -8.37 -5.34
N ALA A 17 18.08 -7.13 -5.13
CA ALA A 17 19.26 -6.85 -4.31
C ALA A 17 19.08 -7.29 -2.85
N ASN A 18 17.91 -7.01 -2.27
CA ASN A 18 17.59 -7.47 -0.92
C ASN A 18 17.47 -9.00 -0.85
N ALA A 19 16.89 -9.65 -1.87
CA ALA A 19 16.81 -11.10 -1.94
C ALA A 19 18.21 -11.75 -2.02
N GLU A 20 19.13 -11.18 -2.80
CA GLU A 20 20.53 -11.62 -2.87
C GLU A 20 21.25 -11.44 -1.53
N HIS A 21 21.00 -10.35 -0.82
CA HIS A 21 21.55 -10.14 0.52
C HIS A 21 21.01 -11.16 1.53
N LEU A 22 19.70 -11.41 1.53
CA LEU A 22 19.08 -12.42 2.39
C LEU A 22 19.59 -13.83 2.08
N GLU A 23 19.76 -14.19 0.80
CA GLU A 23 20.29 -15.49 0.40
C GLU A 23 21.75 -15.70 0.84
N LYS A 24 22.56 -14.63 0.88
CA LYS A 24 23.94 -14.70 1.42
C LYS A 24 23.95 -14.94 2.92
N SER A 25 23.04 -14.32 3.66
CA SER A 25 22.95 -14.45 5.13
C SER A 25 22.28 -15.76 5.57
N GLU A 26 21.34 -16.27 4.78
CA GLU A 26 20.56 -17.49 5.05
C GLU A 26 20.38 -18.29 3.74
N PRO A 27 21.38 -19.08 3.32
CA PRO A 27 21.31 -19.86 2.08
C PRO A 27 20.13 -20.84 2.08
N GLY A 28 19.31 -20.82 1.02
CA GLY A 28 18.09 -21.63 0.92
C GLY A 28 16.90 -21.11 1.73
N GLY A 29 17.05 -19.97 2.38
CA GLY A 29 16.00 -19.31 3.15
C GLY A 29 15.00 -18.54 2.28
N VAL A 30 14.31 -17.57 2.92
CA VAL A 30 13.25 -16.78 2.24
C VAL A 30 13.76 -15.99 1.04
N GLY A 31 15.05 -15.61 1.00
CA GLY A 31 15.67 -14.92 -0.14
C GLY A 31 15.59 -15.73 -1.43
N ARG A 32 15.81 -17.06 -1.35
CA ARG A 32 15.78 -17.99 -2.47
C ARG A 32 14.44 -17.93 -3.23
N ARG A 33 13.33 -17.83 -2.51
CA ARG A 33 11.98 -17.76 -3.08
C ARG A 33 11.85 -16.57 -4.05
N PHE A 34 12.33 -15.38 -3.65
CA PHE A 34 12.26 -14.17 -4.48
C PHE A 34 13.19 -14.26 -5.71
N LEU A 35 14.37 -14.86 -5.55
CA LEU A 35 15.30 -15.11 -6.65
C LEU A 35 14.74 -16.12 -7.66
N ALA A 36 14.12 -17.19 -7.17
CA ALA A 36 13.46 -18.20 -8.00
C ALA A 36 12.14 -17.72 -8.61
N ARG A 37 11.61 -16.58 -8.19
CA ARG A 37 10.32 -15.99 -8.64
C ARG A 37 9.12 -16.94 -8.47
N THR A 38 9.17 -17.82 -7.49
CA THR A 38 8.01 -18.65 -7.13
C THR A 38 6.94 -17.79 -6.43
N GLN A 39 5.70 -18.25 -6.41
CA GLN A 39 4.62 -17.56 -5.73
C GLN A 39 4.70 -17.77 -4.21
N PRO A 40 4.18 -16.83 -3.42
CA PRO A 40 3.98 -17.05 -1.99
C PRO A 40 2.83 -18.03 -1.74
N SER A 41 2.60 -18.35 -0.46
CA SER A 41 1.40 -19.09 -0.05
C SER A 41 0.12 -18.38 -0.53
N LEU A 42 -0.99 -19.11 -0.62
CA LEU A 42 -2.28 -18.52 -1.05
C LEU A 42 -2.75 -17.42 -0.10
N GLU A 43 -2.47 -17.56 1.20
CA GLU A 43 -2.77 -16.55 2.21
C GLU A 43 -2.01 -15.25 1.96
N ALA A 44 -0.73 -15.34 1.61
CA ALA A 44 0.07 -14.16 1.30
C ALA A 44 -0.33 -13.51 -0.03
N GLN A 45 -0.72 -14.32 -1.04
CA GLN A 45 -1.32 -13.79 -2.27
C GLN A 45 -2.64 -13.06 -1.97
N LEU A 46 -3.50 -13.65 -1.12
CA LEU A 46 -4.77 -13.06 -0.71
C LEU A 46 -4.57 -11.75 0.04
N CYS A 47 -3.69 -11.71 1.04
CA CYS A 47 -3.38 -10.50 1.79
C CYS A 47 -2.94 -9.35 0.87
N ASN A 48 -2.16 -9.64 -0.16
CA ASN A 48 -1.68 -8.65 -1.10
C ASN A 48 -2.81 -8.02 -1.93
N LEU A 49 -3.78 -8.83 -2.35
CA LEU A 49 -4.93 -8.37 -3.13
C LEU A 49 -5.98 -7.69 -2.25
N ALA A 50 -6.24 -8.23 -1.06
CA ALA A 50 -7.15 -7.62 -0.08
C ALA A 50 -6.68 -6.23 0.36
N ASP A 51 -5.36 -6.06 0.57
CA ASP A 51 -4.74 -4.76 0.86
C ASP A 51 -5.02 -3.76 -0.28
N ALA A 52 -4.84 -4.17 -1.54
CA ALA A 52 -5.11 -3.31 -2.68
C ALA A 52 -6.59 -2.90 -2.81
N ILE A 53 -7.53 -3.82 -2.52
CA ILE A 53 -8.97 -3.54 -2.51
C ILE A 53 -9.32 -2.54 -1.41
N ALA A 54 -8.81 -2.77 -0.19
CA ALA A 54 -9.06 -1.90 0.95
C ALA A 54 -8.48 -0.50 0.73
N TYR A 55 -7.25 -0.41 0.20
CA TYR A 55 -6.62 0.86 -0.13
C TYR A 55 -7.46 1.70 -1.08
N ASN A 56 -7.90 1.13 -2.21
CA ASN A 56 -8.74 1.85 -3.16
C ASN A 56 -10.04 2.37 -2.52
N ALA A 57 -10.66 1.58 -1.65
CA ALA A 57 -11.89 1.96 -0.95
C ALA A 57 -11.67 3.12 0.04
N HIS A 58 -10.59 3.06 0.81
CA HIS A 58 -10.22 4.13 1.74
C HIS A 58 -9.79 5.40 1.01
N ASP A 59 -9.03 5.29 -0.06
CA ASP A 59 -8.58 6.41 -0.86
C ASP A 59 -9.74 7.20 -1.48
N ILE A 60 -10.80 6.51 -1.92
CA ILE A 60 -12.02 7.16 -2.39
C ILE A 60 -12.67 7.98 -1.26
N ASP A 61 -12.84 7.39 -0.06
CA ASP A 61 -13.45 8.10 1.07
C ASP A 61 -12.61 9.28 1.51
N ASP A 62 -11.31 9.08 1.69
CA ASP A 62 -10.37 10.12 2.12
C ASP A 62 -10.24 11.23 1.07
N GLY A 63 -10.16 10.88 -0.20
CA GLY A 63 -10.07 11.84 -1.29
C GLY A 63 -11.30 12.73 -1.41
N VAL A 64 -12.50 12.14 -1.29
CA VAL A 64 -13.76 12.92 -1.31
C VAL A 64 -13.92 13.74 -0.02
N ARG A 65 -13.57 13.17 1.12
CA ARG A 65 -13.69 13.85 2.43
C ARG A 65 -12.73 15.03 2.56
N SER A 66 -11.52 14.92 2.02
CA SER A 66 -10.53 16.00 1.98
C SER A 66 -10.81 17.04 0.89
N GLY A 67 -11.74 16.77 -0.04
CA GLY A 67 -12.05 17.62 -1.18
C GLY A 67 -11.02 17.59 -2.30
N LEU A 68 -10.05 16.65 -2.26
CA LEU A 68 -9.04 16.48 -3.32
C LEU A 68 -9.62 15.88 -4.58
N ILE A 69 -10.64 15.00 -4.45
CA ILE A 69 -11.42 14.46 -5.56
C ILE A 69 -12.92 14.67 -5.31
N THR A 70 -13.71 14.69 -6.37
CA THR A 70 -15.16 14.86 -6.31
C THR A 70 -15.88 13.60 -6.74
N VAL A 71 -17.12 13.41 -6.26
CA VAL A 71 -17.98 12.32 -6.74
C VAL A 71 -18.23 12.42 -8.25
N ALA A 72 -18.32 13.65 -8.80
CA ALA A 72 -18.48 13.85 -10.24
C ALA A 72 -17.31 13.27 -11.04
N GLN A 73 -16.08 13.50 -10.60
CA GLN A 73 -14.89 12.88 -11.21
C GLN A 73 -14.86 11.36 -11.07
N LEU A 74 -15.25 10.82 -9.90
CA LEU A 74 -15.35 9.38 -9.69
C LEU A 74 -16.39 8.70 -10.60
N LEU A 75 -17.46 9.41 -10.99
CA LEU A 75 -18.46 8.90 -11.93
C LEU A 75 -17.93 8.74 -13.37
N GLU A 76 -16.76 9.29 -13.70
CA GLU A 76 -16.06 9.03 -14.95
C GLU A 76 -15.38 7.66 -14.97
N VAL A 77 -15.17 7.04 -13.78
CA VAL A 77 -14.58 5.70 -13.63
C VAL A 77 -15.69 4.65 -13.67
N GLU A 78 -15.63 3.75 -14.65
CA GLU A 78 -16.68 2.76 -14.90
C GLU A 78 -17.03 1.94 -13.65
N LEU A 79 -16.03 1.44 -12.90
CA LEU A 79 -16.25 0.65 -11.71
C LEU A 79 -17.09 1.41 -10.67
N PHE A 80 -16.72 2.65 -10.38
CA PHE A 80 -17.44 3.48 -9.41
C PHE A 80 -18.84 3.86 -9.91
N ALA A 81 -18.95 4.29 -11.17
CA ALA A 81 -20.23 4.70 -11.78
C ALA A 81 -21.26 3.56 -11.77
N HIS A 82 -20.83 2.33 -12.09
CA HIS A 82 -21.67 1.14 -12.05
C HIS A 82 -22.32 0.93 -10.68
N TYR A 83 -21.52 0.90 -9.61
CA TYR A 83 -22.03 0.66 -8.25
C TYR A 83 -22.80 1.85 -7.69
N HIS A 84 -22.45 3.08 -8.09
CA HIS A 84 -23.19 4.27 -7.71
C HIS A 84 -24.62 4.24 -8.29
N GLN A 85 -24.75 3.94 -9.57
CA GLN A 85 -26.06 3.77 -10.20
C GLN A 85 -26.86 2.63 -9.57
N GLN A 86 -26.23 1.51 -9.28
CA GLN A 86 -26.84 0.37 -8.61
C GLN A 86 -27.35 0.75 -7.21
N ALA A 87 -26.56 1.50 -6.43
CA ALA A 87 -26.95 1.98 -5.10
C ALA A 87 -28.18 2.90 -5.17
N LEU A 88 -28.21 3.84 -6.10
CA LEU A 88 -29.35 4.75 -6.29
C LEU A 88 -30.61 4.04 -6.81
N ARG A 89 -30.47 3.05 -7.69
CA ARG A 89 -31.62 2.23 -8.16
C ARG A 89 -32.23 1.41 -7.02
N SER A 90 -31.39 0.80 -6.15
CA SER A 90 -31.87 0.01 -5.02
C SER A 90 -32.45 0.87 -3.89
N HIS A 91 -31.91 2.08 -3.74
CA HIS A 91 -32.30 3.00 -2.66
C HIS A 91 -32.43 4.44 -3.19
N PRO A 92 -33.56 4.80 -3.89
CA PRO A 92 -33.69 6.13 -4.49
C PRO A 92 -33.53 7.29 -3.51
N ALA A 93 -33.88 7.09 -2.24
CA ALA A 93 -33.71 8.08 -1.18
C ALA A 93 -32.25 8.52 -0.94
N LEU A 94 -31.27 7.76 -1.45
CA LEU A 94 -29.84 8.10 -1.38
C LEU A 94 -29.50 9.29 -2.30
N ALA A 95 -30.27 9.57 -3.34
CA ALA A 95 -30.04 10.72 -4.22
C ALA A 95 -29.95 12.06 -3.46
N ASN A 96 -30.71 12.17 -2.35
CA ASN A 96 -30.70 13.35 -1.48
C ASN A 96 -29.73 13.21 -0.28
N LYS A 97 -28.87 12.20 -0.25
CA LYS A 97 -27.95 11.89 0.86
C LYS A 97 -26.56 11.53 0.32
N PRO A 98 -25.80 12.48 -0.25
CA PRO A 98 -24.59 12.19 -1.04
C PRO A 98 -23.55 11.38 -0.25
N ARG A 99 -23.33 11.68 1.03
CA ARG A 99 -22.38 10.93 1.87
C ARG A 99 -22.81 9.46 2.06
N ARG A 100 -24.10 9.21 2.27
CA ARG A 100 -24.63 7.83 2.38
C ARG A 100 -24.58 7.10 1.05
N ALA A 101 -24.84 7.81 -0.05
CA ALA A 101 -24.69 7.25 -1.39
C ALA A 101 -23.24 6.83 -1.67
N LEU A 102 -22.26 7.66 -1.30
CA LEU A 102 -20.84 7.33 -1.41
C LEU A 102 -20.50 6.04 -0.64
N TYR A 103 -20.87 5.95 0.64
CA TYR A 103 -20.58 4.77 1.45
C TYR A 103 -21.27 3.50 0.91
N GLU A 104 -22.50 3.60 0.47
CA GLU A 104 -23.20 2.45 -0.13
C GLU A 104 -22.56 2.03 -1.45
N THR A 105 -22.07 2.98 -2.24
CA THR A 105 -21.30 2.71 -3.47
C THR A 105 -20.02 1.95 -3.16
N ILE A 106 -19.22 2.47 -2.23
CA ILE A 106 -17.94 1.84 -1.80
C ILE A 106 -18.22 0.43 -1.25
N ARG A 107 -19.22 0.27 -0.39
CA ARG A 107 -19.58 -1.03 0.19
C ARG A 107 -19.94 -2.06 -0.88
N ARG A 108 -20.75 -1.70 -1.88
CA ARG A 108 -21.11 -2.59 -2.98
C ARG A 108 -19.93 -2.96 -3.84
N MET A 109 -19.16 -1.95 -4.24
CA MET A 109 -17.93 -2.15 -5.02
C MET A 109 -16.96 -3.10 -4.31
N LEU A 110 -16.72 -2.89 -3.02
CA LEU A 110 -15.84 -3.74 -2.21
C LEU A 110 -16.39 -5.17 -2.10
N SER A 111 -17.70 -5.32 -1.85
CA SER A 111 -18.35 -6.63 -1.76
C SER A 111 -18.18 -7.44 -3.05
N ASP A 112 -18.46 -6.84 -4.19
CA ASP A 112 -18.38 -7.54 -5.48
C ASP A 112 -16.93 -7.86 -5.87
N GLN A 113 -15.97 -6.97 -5.55
CA GLN A 113 -14.54 -7.27 -5.71
C GLN A 113 -14.11 -8.49 -4.88
N VAL A 114 -14.59 -8.60 -3.64
CA VAL A 114 -14.30 -9.75 -2.77
C VAL A 114 -14.90 -11.05 -3.35
N TYR A 115 -16.16 -11.00 -3.79
CA TYR A 115 -16.79 -12.18 -4.41
C TYR A 115 -16.13 -12.59 -5.72
N ASP A 116 -15.72 -11.63 -6.56
CA ASP A 116 -14.97 -11.90 -7.78
C ASP A 116 -13.65 -12.63 -7.49
N VAL A 117 -12.89 -12.18 -6.48
CA VAL A 117 -11.66 -12.84 -6.06
C VAL A 117 -11.93 -14.27 -5.58
N ILE A 118 -12.97 -14.47 -4.76
CA ILE A 118 -13.33 -15.82 -4.23
C ILE A 118 -13.65 -16.76 -5.38
N LEU A 119 -14.51 -16.37 -6.30
CA LEU A 119 -14.95 -17.18 -7.42
C LEU A 119 -13.78 -17.51 -8.37
N THR A 120 -13.07 -16.47 -8.80
CA THR A 120 -11.93 -16.62 -9.72
C THR A 120 -10.82 -17.47 -9.13
N THR A 121 -10.50 -17.26 -7.85
CA THR A 121 -9.47 -18.05 -7.15
C THR A 121 -9.91 -19.51 -7.04
N SER A 122 -11.18 -19.77 -6.67
CA SER A 122 -11.71 -21.13 -6.58
C SER A 122 -11.63 -21.89 -7.92
N GLU A 123 -11.94 -21.21 -9.02
CA GLU A 123 -11.83 -21.78 -10.36
C GLU A 123 -10.37 -22.07 -10.75
N ARG A 124 -9.46 -21.14 -10.47
CA ARG A 124 -8.03 -21.30 -10.77
C ARG A 124 -7.41 -22.45 -9.98
N VAL A 125 -7.68 -22.53 -8.68
CA VAL A 125 -7.18 -23.63 -7.82
C VAL A 125 -7.70 -24.98 -8.33
N LYS A 126 -8.99 -25.09 -8.65
CA LYS A 126 -9.56 -26.31 -9.23
C LYS A 126 -8.92 -26.69 -10.57
N LYS A 127 -8.70 -25.71 -11.45
CA LYS A 127 -8.11 -25.93 -12.78
C LYS A 127 -6.67 -26.40 -12.70
N VAL A 128 -5.89 -25.87 -11.76
CA VAL A 128 -4.48 -26.27 -11.55
C VAL A 128 -4.38 -27.62 -10.85
N GLY A 129 -5.32 -27.93 -9.96
CA GLY A 129 -5.32 -29.17 -9.20
C GLY A 129 -4.19 -29.25 -8.17
N ALA A 130 -3.66 -28.12 -7.71
CA ALA A 130 -2.61 -28.08 -6.70
C ALA A 130 -3.12 -28.69 -5.38
N CYS A 131 -2.43 -29.73 -4.91
CA CYS A 131 -2.81 -30.50 -3.72
C CYS A 131 -1.98 -30.12 -2.48
N ASN A 132 -0.92 -29.33 -2.65
CA ASN A 132 -0.03 -28.91 -1.57
C ASN A 132 0.55 -27.53 -1.84
N VAL A 133 1.24 -26.98 -0.84
CA VAL A 133 1.83 -25.63 -0.87
C VAL A 133 2.88 -25.48 -1.97
N ASP A 134 3.71 -26.50 -2.18
CA ASP A 134 4.81 -26.42 -3.16
C ASP A 134 4.27 -26.40 -4.60
N GLU A 135 3.23 -27.18 -4.88
CA GLU A 135 2.52 -27.12 -6.17
C GLU A 135 1.86 -25.76 -6.38
N ALA A 136 1.21 -25.20 -5.36
CA ALA A 136 0.62 -23.86 -5.42
C ALA A 136 1.67 -22.78 -5.68
N ARG A 137 2.86 -22.89 -5.09
CA ARG A 137 4.00 -21.96 -5.30
C ARG A 137 4.51 -21.95 -6.72
N LEU A 138 4.44 -23.10 -7.41
CA LEU A 138 4.90 -23.28 -8.79
C LEU A 138 3.83 -22.95 -9.84
N ALA A 139 2.56 -22.93 -9.47
CA ALA A 139 1.42 -22.77 -10.37
C ALA A 139 1.22 -21.35 -10.92
N GLY A 140 2.03 -20.37 -10.50
CA GLY A 140 1.78 -18.97 -10.81
C GLY A 140 0.74 -18.32 -9.87
N PRO A 141 0.31 -17.06 -10.15
CA PRO A 141 -0.65 -16.37 -9.31
C PRO A 141 -2.02 -17.04 -9.36
N LEU A 142 -2.44 -17.64 -8.25
CA LEU A 142 -3.75 -18.29 -8.13
C LEU A 142 -4.81 -17.35 -7.59
N VAL A 143 -4.47 -16.53 -6.60
CA VAL A 143 -5.37 -15.52 -6.05
C VAL A 143 -5.38 -14.31 -6.96
N ALA A 144 -6.50 -14.04 -7.59
CA ALA A 144 -6.61 -12.95 -8.55
C ALA A 144 -8.07 -12.54 -8.80
N PHE A 145 -8.25 -11.35 -9.33
CA PHE A 145 -9.50 -10.95 -9.99
C PHE A 145 -9.73 -11.71 -11.31
N SER A 146 -10.98 -11.75 -11.75
CA SER A 146 -11.32 -11.98 -13.15
C SER A 146 -10.67 -10.92 -14.04
N ASP A 147 -10.54 -11.20 -15.33
CA ASP A 147 -9.89 -10.26 -16.26
C ASP A 147 -10.69 -8.95 -16.38
N ASP A 148 -12.04 -9.01 -16.34
CA ASP A 148 -12.90 -7.83 -16.32
C ASP A 148 -12.70 -7.00 -15.05
N MET A 149 -12.83 -7.60 -13.88
CA MET A 149 -12.65 -6.89 -12.60
C MET A 149 -11.24 -6.32 -12.46
N LYS A 150 -10.23 -7.04 -12.96
CA LYS A 150 -8.84 -6.57 -12.98
C LYS A 150 -8.68 -5.31 -13.84
N ALA A 151 -9.31 -5.28 -15.02
CA ALA A 151 -9.26 -4.12 -15.90
C ALA A 151 -9.92 -2.90 -15.23
N ARG A 152 -11.15 -3.06 -14.74
CA ARG A 152 -11.93 -2.00 -14.07
C ARG A 152 -11.28 -1.50 -12.77
N SER A 153 -10.75 -2.40 -11.95
CA SER A 153 -10.00 -2.03 -10.74
C SER A 153 -8.68 -1.31 -11.08
N GLY A 154 -8.05 -1.70 -12.20
CA GLY A 154 -6.86 -1.04 -12.72
C GLY A 154 -7.13 0.38 -13.21
N GLU A 155 -8.28 0.64 -13.82
CA GLU A 155 -8.72 1.98 -14.21
C GLU A 155 -8.93 2.87 -12.98
N LEU A 156 -9.66 2.38 -11.97
CA LEU A 156 -9.83 3.09 -10.69
C LEU A 156 -8.49 3.46 -10.06
N LYS A 157 -7.55 2.51 -10.02
CA LYS A 157 -6.21 2.75 -9.48
C LYS A 157 -5.45 3.83 -10.24
N LYS A 158 -5.54 3.85 -11.57
CA LYS A 158 -4.94 4.92 -12.40
C LYS A 158 -5.57 6.28 -12.13
N PHE A 159 -6.88 6.31 -11.99
CA PHE A 159 -7.61 7.54 -11.64
C PHE A 159 -7.15 8.08 -10.27
N LEU A 160 -7.13 7.25 -9.23
CA LEU A 160 -6.67 7.64 -7.89
C LEU A 160 -5.21 8.12 -7.92
N PHE A 161 -4.35 7.44 -8.67
CA PHE A 161 -2.97 7.87 -8.82
C PHE A 161 -2.86 9.27 -9.44
N ALA A 162 -3.61 9.54 -10.51
CA ALA A 162 -3.56 10.82 -11.20
C ALA A 162 -4.19 11.97 -10.41
N HIS A 163 -5.36 11.73 -9.78
CA HIS A 163 -6.19 12.80 -9.21
C HIS A 163 -6.02 12.95 -7.70
N LEU A 164 -5.58 11.91 -6.98
CA LEU A 164 -5.34 11.98 -5.55
C LEU A 164 -3.84 12.03 -5.24
N TYR A 165 -3.06 10.99 -5.59
CA TYR A 165 -1.64 10.93 -5.24
C TYR A 165 -0.78 11.99 -5.94
N ARG A 166 -1.16 12.38 -7.16
CA ARG A 166 -0.51 13.44 -7.94
C ARG A 166 -1.22 14.79 -7.84
N HIS A 167 -2.19 14.92 -6.92
CA HIS A 167 -2.82 16.21 -6.68
C HIS A 167 -1.76 17.25 -6.27
N PRO A 168 -1.78 18.51 -6.79
CA PRO A 168 -0.76 19.51 -6.51
C PRO A 168 -0.51 19.72 -5.02
N GLN A 169 -1.56 19.80 -4.22
CA GLN A 169 -1.48 19.97 -2.78
C GLN A 169 -0.78 18.79 -2.08
N VAL A 170 -1.04 17.55 -2.51
CA VAL A 170 -0.37 16.36 -1.98
C VAL A 170 1.11 16.37 -2.36
N MET A 171 1.42 16.72 -3.62
CA MET A 171 2.80 16.79 -4.10
C MET A 171 3.60 17.87 -3.38
N GLU A 172 2.99 19.03 -3.10
CA GLU A 172 3.63 20.10 -2.33
C GLU A 172 3.97 19.63 -0.91
N THR A 173 2.97 19.09 -0.19
CA THR A 173 3.17 18.58 1.18
C THR A 173 4.22 17.47 1.22
N THR A 174 4.17 16.52 0.26
CA THR A 174 5.17 15.45 0.16
C THR A 174 6.57 16.00 -0.14
N GLY A 175 6.68 17.01 -0.99
CA GLY A 175 7.95 17.68 -1.30
C GLY A 175 8.57 18.32 -0.05
N LEU A 176 7.76 19.04 0.73
CA LEU A 176 8.20 19.63 2.00
C LEU A 176 8.61 18.56 3.02
N ALA A 177 7.85 17.47 3.13
CA ALA A 177 8.20 16.37 4.02
C ALA A 177 9.54 15.69 3.61
N GLN A 178 9.77 15.49 2.31
CA GLN A 178 11.06 14.98 1.81
C GLN A 178 12.22 15.94 2.15
N GLN A 179 12.00 17.24 2.01
CA GLN A 179 13.01 18.24 2.37
C GLN A 179 13.34 18.18 3.87
N ILE A 180 12.32 18.08 4.74
CA ILE A 180 12.50 17.95 6.19
C ILE A 180 13.34 16.73 6.54
N VAL A 181 13.00 15.57 5.99
CA VAL A 181 13.75 14.32 6.23
C VAL A 181 15.19 14.44 5.76
N HIS A 182 15.42 15.04 4.59
CA HIS A 182 16.76 15.24 4.05
C HIS A 182 17.60 16.19 4.93
N GLU A 183 17.02 17.31 5.33
CA GLU A 183 17.71 18.30 6.18
C GLU A 183 17.98 17.75 7.59
N LEU A 184 17.07 17.01 8.19
CA LEU A 184 17.30 16.30 9.45
C LEU A 184 18.45 15.30 9.32
N PHE A 185 18.45 14.50 8.25
CA PHE A 185 19.53 13.55 7.99
C PHE A 185 20.89 14.24 7.91
N GLU A 186 20.98 15.33 7.16
CA GLU A 186 22.20 16.12 7.04
C GLU A 186 22.67 16.71 8.38
N VAL A 187 21.76 17.23 9.19
CA VAL A 187 22.07 17.83 10.50
C VAL A 187 22.58 16.75 11.45
N TYR A 188 21.88 15.61 11.57
CA TYR A 188 22.30 14.52 12.47
C TYR A 188 23.62 13.85 12.05
N VAL A 189 23.91 13.78 10.76
CA VAL A 189 25.24 13.31 10.30
C VAL A 189 26.35 14.26 10.72
N ARG A 190 26.10 15.59 10.68
CA ARG A 190 27.09 16.61 11.10
C ARG A 190 27.19 16.76 12.62
N GLN A 191 26.09 16.57 13.33
CA GLN A 191 25.96 16.78 14.77
C GLN A 191 25.29 15.57 15.45
N PRO A 192 25.97 14.41 15.53
CA PRO A 192 25.38 13.19 16.09
C PRO A 192 24.91 13.32 17.54
N ALA A 193 25.53 14.24 18.31
CA ALA A 193 25.16 14.52 19.69
C ALA A 193 23.72 15.08 19.87
N GLU A 194 23.10 15.54 18.80
CA GLU A 194 21.69 15.98 18.80
C GLU A 194 20.68 14.81 18.81
N MET A 195 21.14 13.59 18.50
CA MET A 195 20.34 12.37 18.67
C MET A 195 20.37 11.88 20.12
N SER A 196 19.48 10.93 20.46
CA SER A 196 19.62 10.23 21.74
C SER A 196 20.92 9.41 21.78
N ALA A 197 21.49 9.26 22.98
CA ALA A 197 22.81 8.64 23.19
C ALA A 197 22.94 7.26 22.56
N ASP A 198 21.87 6.46 22.59
CA ASP A 198 21.84 5.09 22.05
C ASP A 198 22.06 5.07 20.52
N PHE A 199 21.52 6.05 19.80
CA PHE A 199 21.72 6.17 18.36
C PHE A 199 23.05 6.84 18.00
N ALA A 200 23.46 7.83 18.79
CA ALA A 200 24.72 8.54 18.58
C ALA A 200 25.96 7.61 18.74
N ALA A 201 25.87 6.57 19.58
CA ALA A 201 26.92 5.58 19.82
C ALA A 201 27.00 4.46 18.77
N GLY A 202 26.14 4.45 17.76
CA GLY A 202 26.11 3.42 16.73
C GLY A 202 27.38 3.35 15.89
N THR A 203 27.81 2.14 15.52
CA THR A 203 29.02 1.90 14.72
C THR A 203 28.92 2.37 13.27
N ASP A 204 27.71 2.42 12.70
CA ASP A 204 27.39 3.01 11.40
C ASP A 204 26.53 4.25 11.61
N LEU A 205 27.16 5.42 11.64
CA LEU A 205 26.50 6.68 11.88
C LEU A 205 25.33 6.93 10.92
N ARG A 206 25.52 6.70 9.60
CA ARG A 206 24.47 6.97 8.62
C ARG A 206 23.27 6.07 8.81
N ARG A 207 23.50 4.80 9.14
CA ARG A 207 22.46 3.85 9.48
C ARG A 207 21.73 4.26 10.77
N SER A 208 22.47 4.63 11.82
CA SER A 208 21.88 5.10 13.08
C SER A 208 21.01 6.34 12.89
N VAL A 209 21.45 7.29 12.07
CA VAL A 209 20.65 8.48 11.71
C VAL A 209 19.37 8.09 10.98
N ALA A 210 19.46 7.20 10.00
CA ALA A 210 18.29 6.74 9.26
C ALA A 210 17.27 6.04 10.19
N ASP A 211 17.75 5.17 11.07
CA ASP A 211 16.92 4.44 12.04
C ASP A 211 16.28 5.40 13.07
N TYR A 212 17.03 6.42 13.51
CA TYR A 212 16.52 7.47 14.41
C TYR A 212 15.41 8.27 13.78
N ILE A 213 15.58 8.75 12.53
CA ILE A 213 14.55 9.49 11.80
C ILE A 213 13.33 8.59 11.50
N ALA A 214 13.55 7.33 11.12
CA ALA A 214 12.47 6.38 10.86
C ALA A 214 11.61 6.08 12.10
N GLY A 215 12.16 6.23 13.30
CA GLY A 215 11.45 6.11 14.57
C GLY A 215 10.64 7.35 14.98
N MET A 216 10.74 8.46 14.24
CA MET A 216 10.03 9.69 14.56
C MET A 216 8.57 9.62 14.12
N THR A 217 7.67 10.26 14.91
CA THR A 217 6.36 10.65 14.40
C THR A 217 6.48 11.92 13.55
N ASP A 218 5.55 12.14 12.62
CA ASP A 218 5.54 13.35 11.79
C ASP A 218 5.65 14.64 12.62
N ARG A 219 4.87 14.72 13.70
CA ARG A 219 4.89 15.87 14.61
C ARG A 219 6.23 16.06 15.32
N PHE A 220 6.92 14.96 15.63
CA PHE A 220 8.24 15.04 16.25
C PHE A 220 9.28 15.50 15.22
N ALA A 221 9.27 14.93 14.01
CA ALA A 221 10.16 15.33 12.94
C ALA A 221 10.03 16.83 12.58
N LEU A 222 8.80 17.34 12.50
CA LEU A 222 8.54 18.77 12.27
C LEU A 222 9.15 19.67 13.37
N ARG A 223 8.93 19.32 14.65
CA ARG A 223 9.48 20.09 15.78
C ARG A 223 11.00 20.01 15.83
N GLU A 224 11.58 18.85 15.58
CA GLU A 224 13.03 18.68 15.54
C GLU A 224 13.66 19.46 14.39
N HIS A 225 13.02 19.44 13.21
CA HIS A 225 13.47 20.23 12.09
C HIS A 225 13.47 21.75 12.43
N GLU A 226 12.37 22.26 13.01
CA GLU A 226 12.28 23.65 13.45
C GLU A 226 13.35 23.98 14.52
N ARG A 227 13.55 23.09 15.51
CA ARG A 227 14.57 23.23 16.56
C ARG A 227 15.98 23.34 16.01
N LEU A 228 16.32 22.47 15.05
CA LEU A 228 17.68 22.33 14.53
C LEU A 228 18.01 23.33 13.40
N THR A 229 17.03 23.73 12.62
CA THR A 229 17.23 24.60 11.45
C THR A 229 16.72 26.02 11.65
N GLY A 230 15.90 26.27 12.67
CA GLY A 230 15.22 27.54 12.89
C GLY A 230 14.11 27.82 11.87
N ARG A 231 13.75 26.86 11.00
CA ARG A 231 12.76 27.05 9.93
C ARG A 231 11.55 26.15 10.15
N ARG A 232 10.38 26.72 9.97
CA ARG A 232 9.10 26.01 9.96
C ARG A 232 8.63 25.87 8.52
N LEU A 233 8.48 24.64 8.02
CA LEU A 233 8.10 24.34 6.64
C LEU A 233 6.66 23.86 6.50
N LEU A 234 6.07 23.21 7.52
CA LEU A 234 4.70 22.68 7.56
C LEU A 234 3.98 23.09 8.84
#